data_01e7263b4532cf09443326a62a65df95
#
_entry.id   01e7263b4532cf09443326a62a65df95
#
_cell.length_a   1.000
_cell.length_b   1.000
_cell.length_c   1.000
_cell.angle_alpha   90.00
_cell.angle_beta   90.00
_cell.angle_gamma   90.00
#
_symmetry.space_group_name_H-M   'P 1'
#
loop_
_entity.id
_entity.type
_entity.pdbx_description
1 polymer ?
#
loop_
_entity_poly.entity_id
_entity_poly.type
_entity_poly.pdbx_seq_one_letter_code
_entity_poly.pdbx_strand_id
1 'polypeptide(L)' 'INSLPEQQRKCFLLSREENLSYKEIAERLGISQKTVEIHMGKALKFLKDKVKRGWEILLSLLSF' A
#
# COMPACT_ATOMS: atom_id res chain seq x y z
N ILE A 1 2.28 10.56 0.36
CA ILE A 1 1.42 9.73 -0.49
C ILE A 1 1.10 10.39 -1.83
N ASN A 2 1.10 11.72 -1.86
CA ASN A 2 0.89 12.43 -3.11
C ASN A 2 2.03 12.22 -4.12
N SER A 3 3.17 11.73 -3.65
CA SER A 3 4.31 11.43 -4.50
C SER A 3 4.23 10.06 -5.17
N LEU A 4 3.27 9.22 -4.75
CA LEU A 4 3.10 7.91 -5.37
C LEU A 4 2.44 8.02 -6.75
N PRO A 5 2.84 7.18 -7.70
CA PRO A 5 2.12 7.08 -8.96
C PRO A 5 0.65 6.76 -8.69
N GLU A 6 -0.22 7.24 -9.57
CA GLU A 6 -1.66 7.16 -9.35
C GLU A 6 -2.16 5.73 -9.10
N GLN A 7 -1.71 4.75 -9.89
CA GLN A 7 -2.18 3.38 -9.73
C GLN A 7 -1.76 2.77 -8.40
N GLN A 8 -0.53 3.06 -7.98
CA GLN A 8 -0.04 2.56 -6.69
C GLN A 8 -0.83 3.19 -5.55
N ARG A 9 -1.11 4.48 -5.66
CA ARG A 9 -1.91 5.19 -4.66
C ARG A 9 -3.33 4.63 -4.58
N LYS A 10 -3.96 4.39 -5.73
CA LYS A 10 -5.32 3.83 -5.76
C LYS A 10 -5.37 2.46 -5.11
N CYS A 11 -4.42 1.58 -5.42
CA CYS A 11 -4.37 0.26 -4.80
C CYS A 11 -4.22 0.36 -3.29
N PHE A 12 -3.31 1.22 -2.84
CA PHE A 12 -3.06 1.41 -1.42
C PHE A 12 -4.30 1.92 -0.70
N LEU A 13 -4.95 2.94 -1.26
CA LEU A 13 -6.13 3.54 -0.63
C LEU A 13 -7.30 2.56 -0.56
N LEU A 14 -7.54 1.79 -1.62
CA LEU A 14 -8.61 0.81 -1.61
C LEU A 14 -8.36 -0.27 -0.56
N SER A 15 -7.11 -0.67 -0.40
CA SER A 15 -6.75 -1.65 0.61
C SER A 15 -6.95 -1.12 2.03
N ARG A 16 -6.57 0.14 2.28
CA ARG A 16 -6.58 0.72 3.62
C ARG A 16 -7.93 1.31 4.01
N GLU A 17 -8.58 2.02 3.11
CA GLU A 17 -9.82 2.71 3.42
C GLU A 17 -11.05 1.84 3.26
N GLU A 18 -11.08 1.01 2.22
CA GLU A 18 -12.23 0.15 1.96
C GLU A 18 -11.98 -1.29 2.35
N ASN A 19 -10.79 -1.59 2.83
CA ASN A 19 -10.42 -2.92 3.33
C ASN A 19 -10.66 -4.03 2.30
N LEU A 20 -10.41 -3.73 1.04
CA LEU A 20 -10.61 -4.69 -0.04
C LEU A 20 -9.43 -5.65 -0.15
N SER A 21 -9.73 -6.89 -0.55
CA SER A 21 -8.68 -7.86 -0.86
C SER A 21 -8.03 -7.48 -2.21
N TYR A 22 -6.87 -8.05 -2.48
CA TYR A 22 -6.18 -7.79 -3.76
C TYR A 22 -7.04 -8.23 -4.94
N LYS A 23 -7.79 -9.31 -4.79
CA LYS A 23 -8.70 -9.76 -5.84
C LYS A 23 -9.78 -8.72 -6.11
N GLU A 24 -10.35 -8.17 -5.04
CA GLU A 24 -11.39 -7.14 -5.16
C GLU A 24 -10.84 -5.86 -5.77
N ILE A 25 -9.64 -5.47 -5.38
CA ILE A 25 -8.98 -4.29 -5.95
C ILE A 25 -8.75 -4.50 -7.44
N ALA A 26 -8.26 -5.68 -7.83
CA ALA A 26 -8.03 -6.00 -9.22
C ALA A 26 -9.31 -5.87 -10.04
N GLU A 27 -10.42 -6.39 -9.53
CA GLU A 27 -11.71 -6.29 -10.20
C GLU A 27 -12.17 -4.84 -10.30
N ARG A 28 -12.01 -4.08 -9.21
CA ARG A 28 -12.42 -2.67 -9.17
C ARG A 28 -11.66 -1.82 -10.17
N LEU A 29 -10.36 -2.06 -10.30
CA LEU A 29 -9.48 -1.26 -11.17
C LEU A 29 -9.33 -1.82 -12.58
N GLY A 30 -9.87 -3.01 -12.85
CA GLY A 30 -9.75 -3.63 -14.17
C GLY A 30 -8.34 -4.07 -14.50
N ILE A 31 -7.59 -4.53 -13.51
CA ILE A 31 -6.22 -5.02 -13.69
C ILE A 31 -6.09 -6.41 -13.07
N SER A 32 -4.97 -7.08 -13.32
CA SER A 32 -4.76 -8.41 -12.76
C SER A 32 -4.41 -8.33 -11.28
N GLN A 33 -4.68 -9.40 -10.55
CA GLN A 33 -4.30 -9.50 -9.15
C GLN A 33 -2.78 -9.40 -8.99
N LYS A 34 -2.04 -9.97 -9.93
CA LYS A 34 -0.59 -9.86 -9.93
C LYS A 34 -0.12 -8.41 -10.00
N THR A 35 -0.78 -7.62 -10.84
CA THR A 35 -0.47 -6.19 -10.96
C THR A 35 -0.76 -5.47 -9.65
N VAL A 36 -1.85 -5.81 -8.97
CA VAL A 36 -2.16 -5.24 -7.66
C VAL A 36 -1.04 -5.55 -6.67
N GLU A 37 -0.55 -6.81 -6.66
CA GLU A 37 0.55 -7.19 -5.77
C GLU A 37 1.79 -6.35 -6.01
N ILE A 38 2.11 -6.10 -7.28
CA ILE A 38 3.26 -5.28 -7.64
C ILE A 38 3.06 -3.85 -7.17
N HIS A 39 1.89 -3.27 -7.42
CA HIS A 39 1.59 -1.91 -7.00
C HIS A 39 1.64 -1.75 -5.49
N MET A 40 1.07 -2.71 -4.76
CA MET A 40 1.09 -2.67 -3.30
C MET A 40 2.50 -2.79 -2.75
N GLY A 41 3.30 -3.68 -3.34
CA GLY A 41 4.70 -3.82 -2.94
C GLY A 41 5.48 -2.52 -3.09
N LYS A 42 5.30 -1.85 -4.23
CA LYS A 42 5.98 -0.58 -4.48
C LYS A 42 5.48 0.53 -3.56
N ALA A 43 4.17 0.59 -3.33
CA ALA A 43 3.59 1.59 -2.44
C ALA A 43 4.10 1.43 -1.01
N LEU A 44 4.11 0.20 -0.51
CA LEU A 44 4.57 -0.07 0.85
C LEU A 44 6.06 0.23 1.01
N LYS A 45 6.86 -0.11 0.00
CA LYS A 45 8.28 0.19 0.02
C LYS A 45 8.54 1.69 0.04
N PHE A 46 7.80 2.43 -0.79
CA PHE A 46 7.91 3.89 -0.83
C PHE A 46 7.60 4.51 0.53
N LEU A 47 6.49 4.08 1.13
CA LEU A 47 6.06 4.62 2.43
C LEU A 47 7.04 4.25 3.54
N LYS A 48 7.57 3.04 3.50
CA LYS A 48 8.56 2.59 4.48
C LYS A 48 9.82 3.45 4.41
N ASP A 49 10.30 3.73 3.20
CA ASP A 49 11.48 4.56 3.03
C ASP A 49 11.26 6.00 3.49
N LYS A 50 10.07 6.54 3.21
CA LYS A 50 9.72 7.91 3.60
C LYS A 50 9.62 8.10 5.09
N VAL A 51 9.09 7.11 5.80
CA VAL A 51 8.82 7.23 7.23
C VAL A 51 9.70 6.30 8.06
N LYS A 52 10.90 6.06 7.59
CA LYS A 52 11.79 5.09 8.22
C LYS A 52 11.92 5.27 9.72
N ARG A 53 12.16 6.50 10.18
CA ARG A 53 12.27 6.76 11.62
C ARG A 53 10.95 6.53 12.34
N GLY A 54 9.88 7.07 11.77
CA GLY A 54 8.55 6.90 12.35
C GLY A 54 8.13 5.45 12.37
N TRP A 55 8.49 4.72 11.33
CA TRP A 55 8.21 3.31 11.24
C TRP A 55 8.90 2.51 12.35
N GLU A 56 10.17 2.81 12.58
CA GLU A 56 10.94 2.14 13.63
C GLU A 56 10.37 2.43 15.02
N ILE A 57 9.98 3.66 15.27
CA ILE A 57 9.36 4.04 16.53
C ILE A 57 8.02 3.32 16.69
N LEU A 58 7.24 3.25 15.63
CA LEU A 58 5.95 2.58 15.65
C LEU A 58 6.11 1.09 15.93
N LEU A 59 7.07 0.43 15.28
CA LEU A 59 7.35 -0.97 15.52
C LEU A 59 7.81 -1.21 16.95
N SER A 60 8.61 -0.30 17.47
CA SER A 60 9.08 -0.40 18.85
C SER A 60 7.92 -0.34 19.83
N LEU A 61 6.96 0.54 19.57
CA LEU A 61 5.77 0.65 20.40
C LEU A 61 4.87 -0.58 20.28
N LEU A 62 4.78 -1.15 19.10
CA LEU A 62 3.95 -2.33 18.87
C LEU A 62 4.60 -3.61 19.37
N SER A 63 5.91 -3.59 19.60
CA SER A 63 6.65 -4.75 20.07
C SER A 63 6.48 -5.00 21.57
N PHE A 64 5.92 -4.07 22.26
CA PHE A 64 5.60 -4.23 23.67
C PHE A 64 4.19 -4.78 23.82
#